data_6f28a0a86691e3a9449f2d0dc169c732
#
_entry.id   6f28a0a86691e3a9449f2d0dc169c732
#
_cell.length_a   1.000
_cell.length_b   1.000
_cell.length_c   1.000
_cell.angle_alpha   90.00
_cell.angle_beta   90.00
_cell.angle_gamma   90.00
#
_symmetry.space_group_name_H-M   'P 1'
#
loop_
_entity.id
_entity.type
_entity.pdbx_description
1 polymer ?
#
loop_
_entity_poly.entity_id
_entity_poly.type
_entity_poly.pdbx_seq_one_letter_code
_entity_poly.pdbx_strand_id
1 'polypeptide(L)'
;MPTSSLSLLLSLFSLSSLFSLPLSLLLSLSPSPALSALSASPALPAPTTPNPGLRYYYPLPADSAATPQTLRVDICVYGGTPGGVGAAVQARRLGKTSALAVFRRHVGGLTAAGLTAVDLGKKESIGGMAAEFLDRMGLWSGFRAADAEKTMRAMLAEAGVPVWFEHRLARVEKDGNRIRALVFENGNRIEAAVFIDATYEGDLLARAGVSFHVGREGNAAYGEAFNGYFIADKHQFRFPVDPYRTPGDPKSGLLPGISAEPPRAEGSGDTWVQAYNFRMWLTTAAAGRPFPQPAGYNRDDYALLDRFLNSAPADFEWDWTHRKGPLKLNLGDCNNAGPVSTDFIGGSNRWPEGDYAEREKIFQAHVTYQQGYMWFLAHDPAVPEKLRAHVRTFGLPRDQFEETDGWPHELYVREGRRMVSDYVMTEHNCKGKIVAEDSVGLASYTMDSHHTSRVVVKGVVMAEGNVEKSTPQPYPVSYRALVPRERECANLLVPVAVSSSHIAFGSIRMEPVFMILGQSAATAASLALDAKTSVQAVDYAALRTRLLAAGQKLTWTPPAKPAAKK
;
A
#
# COMPACT_ATOMS: atom_id res chain seq x y z
N MET A 1 23.67 18.70 -55.05
CA MET A 1 23.25 19.01 -56.42
C MET A 1 22.63 17.77 -57.06
N PRO A 2 21.56 17.83 -57.85
CA PRO A 2 20.44 18.78 -57.89
C PRO A 2 19.06 18.06 -57.69
N THR A 3 18.01 18.78 -57.22
CA THR A 3 16.84 19.32 -57.98
C THR A 3 15.87 18.25 -58.50
N SER A 4 14.57 18.36 -58.46
CA SER A 4 13.56 19.40 -58.64
C SER A 4 12.17 18.80 -58.46
N SER A 5 11.23 19.50 -57.89
CA SER A 5 10.16 20.32 -58.48
C SER A 5 8.86 19.58 -58.84
N LEU A 6 7.78 20.04 -58.25
CA LEU A 6 6.67 20.88 -58.78
C LEU A 6 5.53 20.12 -59.48
N SER A 7 4.28 20.30 -59.07
CA SER A 7 3.17 21.06 -59.68
C SER A 7 1.85 20.57 -59.11
N LEU A 8 1.02 21.32 -58.47
CA LEU A 8 0.02 22.31 -58.89
C LEU A 8 -1.05 21.79 -59.86
N LEU A 9 -2.30 21.81 -59.47
CA LEU A 9 -3.42 22.24 -60.34
C LEU A 9 -4.66 22.62 -59.52
N LEU A 10 -5.02 23.88 -59.68
CA LEU A 10 -6.29 24.52 -59.37
C LEU A 10 -7.39 24.08 -60.33
N SER A 11 -8.67 24.13 -59.91
CA SER A 11 -9.74 24.63 -60.78
C SER A 11 -10.89 25.19 -59.94
N LEU A 12 -11.11 26.44 -60.16
CA LEU A 12 -12.26 27.28 -59.90
C LEU A 12 -13.52 26.82 -60.67
N PHE A 13 -14.68 27.06 -60.17
CA PHE A 13 -15.79 27.69 -60.92
C PHE A 13 -16.81 28.39 -60.01
N SER A 14 -17.16 29.56 -60.42
CA SER A 14 -18.04 30.61 -59.91
C SER A 14 -19.47 30.49 -60.42
N LEU A 15 -20.43 31.14 -59.85
CA LEU A 15 -21.37 32.20 -60.26
C LEU A 15 -22.67 32.11 -59.44
N SER A 16 -22.96 33.06 -58.61
CA SER A 16 -23.82 34.25 -58.70
C SER A 16 -25.27 34.05 -59.14
N SER A 17 -26.23 34.51 -58.30
CA SER A 17 -27.28 35.44 -58.73
C SER A 17 -28.06 36.03 -57.53
N LEU A 18 -28.20 37.31 -57.61
CA LEU A 18 -28.99 38.26 -56.87
C LEU A 18 -30.51 37.94 -56.86
N PHE A 19 -31.24 38.39 -55.82
CA PHE A 19 -32.43 39.23 -55.93
C PHE A 19 -32.87 39.83 -54.56
N SER A 20 -32.80 41.12 -54.48
CA SER A 20 -33.66 42.21 -53.95
C SER A 20 -34.56 42.02 -52.74
N LEU A 21 -34.44 43.04 -51.85
CA LEU A 21 -35.30 43.52 -50.79
C LEU A 21 -36.71 43.93 -51.25
N PRO A 22 -37.74 44.05 -50.33
CA PRO A 22 -37.93 45.31 -49.61
C PRO A 22 -38.37 45.24 -48.12
N LEU A 23 -37.90 46.16 -47.40
CA LEU A 23 -38.41 47.22 -46.51
C LEU A 23 -39.68 46.95 -45.65
N SER A 24 -39.48 47.30 -44.36
CA SER A 24 -40.41 47.82 -43.37
C SER A 24 -41.32 46.85 -42.59
N LEU A 25 -40.94 46.70 -41.29
CA LEU A 25 -41.89 46.94 -40.20
C LEU A 25 -41.12 47.33 -38.92
N LEU A 26 -41.38 48.54 -38.45
CA LEU A 26 -41.06 48.98 -37.09
C LEU A 26 -41.84 48.12 -36.07
N LEU A 27 -41.16 47.51 -35.11
CA LEU A 27 -41.78 47.08 -33.86
C LEU A 27 -40.84 47.24 -32.69
N SER A 28 -41.22 48.15 -31.85
CA SER A 28 -40.96 48.40 -30.42
C SER A 28 -39.90 47.54 -29.72
N LEU A 29 -38.80 48.21 -29.34
CA LEU A 29 -37.86 47.79 -28.29
C LEU A 29 -38.56 47.76 -26.93
N SER A 30 -38.81 46.58 -26.41
CA SER A 30 -39.02 46.36 -24.98
C SER A 30 -37.68 45.92 -24.38
N PRO A 31 -37.23 46.50 -23.28
CA PRO A 31 -36.01 46.02 -22.62
C PRO A 31 -36.30 44.67 -21.94
N SER A 32 -35.70 43.61 -22.42
CA SER A 32 -35.63 42.36 -21.67
C SER A 32 -34.82 42.59 -20.40
N PRO A 33 -35.32 42.21 -19.24
CA PRO A 33 -34.50 42.17 -18.04
C PRO A 33 -33.49 41.03 -18.20
N ALA A 34 -32.21 41.35 -18.38
CA ALA A 34 -31.14 40.43 -18.16
C ALA A 34 -31.18 39.98 -16.68
N LEU A 35 -31.88 38.91 -16.40
CA LEU A 35 -31.75 38.19 -15.14
C LEU A 35 -30.33 37.65 -15.11
N SER A 36 -29.49 38.31 -14.33
CA SER A 36 -28.25 37.72 -13.81
C SER A 36 -28.65 36.50 -12.98
N ALA A 37 -28.69 35.33 -13.60
CA ALA A 37 -28.68 34.08 -12.87
C ALA A 37 -27.29 33.98 -12.20
N LEU A 38 -27.19 34.57 -11.00
CA LEU A 38 -26.19 34.14 -10.01
C LEU A 38 -26.45 32.64 -9.84
N SER A 39 -25.62 31.81 -10.46
CA SER A 39 -25.57 30.39 -10.18
C SER A 39 -25.25 30.28 -8.68
N ALA A 40 -26.27 29.99 -7.88
CA ALA A 40 -26.06 29.63 -6.49
C ALA A 40 -25.08 28.46 -6.49
N SER A 41 -23.90 28.65 -5.90
CA SER A 41 -22.98 27.54 -5.65
C SER A 41 -23.78 26.45 -4.94
N PRO A 42 -23.72 25.20 -5.38
CA PRO A 42 -24.44 24.12 -4.69
C PRO A 42 -24.02 24.14 -3.22
N ALA A 43 -25.01 24.09 -2.33
CA ALA A 43 -24.77 24.05 -0.89
C ALA A 43 -23.79 22.89 -0.58
N LEU A 44 -22.79 23.16 0.26
CA LEU A 44 -21.86 22.15 0.71
C LEU A 44 -22.66 21.02 1.39
N PRO A 45 -22.39 19.75 1.07
CA PRO A 45 -23.05 18.64 1.75
C PRO A 45 -22.73 18.70 3.26
N ALA A 46 -23.68 18.31 4.10
CA ALA A 46 -23.49 18.23 5.54
C ALA A 46 -22.37 17.23 5.90
N PRO A 47 -21.65 17.44 7.04
CA PRO A 47 -20.67 16.47 7.53
C PRO A 47 -21.31 15.09 7.65
N THR A 48 -20.61 14.06 7.18
CA THR A 48 -21.09 12.69 7.28
C THR A 48 -20.81 12.12 8.68
N THR A 49 -21.76 11.33 9.21
CA THR A 49 -21.48 10.51 10.39
C THR A 49 -20.43 9.46 10.04
N PRO A 50 -19.52 9.11 11.00
CA PRO A 50 -18.55 8.05 10.77
C PRO A 50 -19.24 6.76 10.34
N ASN A 51 -18.76 6.12 9.27
CA ASN A 51 -19.27 4.84 8.82
C ASN A 51 -18.90 3.75 9.85
N PRO A 52 -19.87 3.07 10.48
CA PRO A 52 -19.59 2.05 11.49
C PRO A 52 -18.86 0.83 10.93
N GLY A 53 -18.91 0.61 9.61
CA GLY A 53 -18.15 -0.42 8.90
C GLY A 53 -16.68 -0.07 8.69
N LEU A 54 -16.30 1.20 8.79
CA LEU A 54 -14.93 1.66 8.54
C LEU A 54 -14.14 1.74 9.85
N ARG A 55 -13.67 0.59 10.34
CA ARG A 55 -12.90 0.43 11.57
C ARG A 55 -11.73 -0.52 11.39
N TYR A 56 -10.69 -0.34 12.16
CA TYR A 56 -9.63 -1.33 12.32
C TYR A 56 -10.06 -2.41 13.30
N TYR A 57 -10.54 -2.00 14.48
CA TYR A 57 -10.94 -2.86 15.56
C TYR A 57 -12.45 -2.82 15.80
N TYR A 58 -13.10 -3.96 15.66
CA TYR A 58 -14.51 -4.14 15.98
C TYR A 58 -14.62 -4.77 17.37
N PRO A 59 -15.19 -4.06 18.37
CA PRO A 59 -15.41 -4.65 19.68
C PRO A 59 -16.23 -5.95 19.56
N LEU A 60 -15.90 -6.92 20.39
CA LEU A 60 -16.73 -8.12 20.49
C LEU A 60 -18.12 -7.72 20.99
N PRO A 61 -19.21 -8.29 20.44
CA PRO A 61 -20.54 -8.09 20.99
C PRO A 61 -20.57 -8.47 22.46
N ALA A 62 -21.29 -7.68 23.29
CA ALA A 62 -21.41 -7.94 24.74
C ALA A 62 -21.98 -9.34 25.04
N ASP A 63 -22.82 -9.86 24.13
CA ASP A 63 -23.48 -11.17 24.22
C ASP A 63 -22.68 -12.29 23.52
N SER A 64 -21.42 -12.08 23.18
CA SER A 64 -20.58 -13.09 22.50
C SER A 64 -20.17 -14.25 23.43
N ALA A 65 -21.02 -14.66 24.35
CA ALA A 65 -20.88 -15.84 25.22
C ALA A 65 -21.01 -17.18 24.46
N ALA A 66 -20.62 -17.23 23.19
CA ALA A 66 -20.43 -18.50 22.51
C ALA A 66 -19.35 -19.28 23.27
N THR A 67 -19.61 -20.56 23.54
CA THR A 67 -18.61 -21.44 24.16
C THR A 67 -17.33 -21.41 23.34
N PRO A 68 -16.18 -21.07 23.94
CA PRO A 68 -14.91 -21.01 23.21
C PRO A 68 -14.63 -22.33 22.48
N GLN A 69 -14.24 -22.23 21.24
CA GLN A 69 -13.92 -23.38 20.39
C GLN A 69 -12.41 -23.60 20.34
N THR A 70 -12.01 -24.88 20.29
CA THR A 70 -10.63 -25.26 20.03
C THR A 70 -10.55 -26.02 18.70
N LEU A 71 -9.76 -25.49 17.77
CA LEU A 71 -9.43 -26.15 16.50
C LEU A 71 -8.01 -26.71 16.59
N ARG A 72 -7.83 -27.96 16.08
CA ARG A 72 -6.52 -28.61 16.00
C ARG A 72 -6.16 -28.84 14.54
N VAL A 73 -4.99 -28.36 14.15
CA VAL A 73 -4.47 -28.50 12.78
C VAL A 73 -2.94 -28.75 12.80
N ASP A 74 -2.40 -29.18 11.66
CA ASP A 74 -0.94 -29.33 11.53
C ASP A 74 -0.27 -27.95 11.44
N ILE A 75 -0.86 -27.01 10.68
CA ILE A 75 -0.32 -25.68 10.40
C ILE A 75 -1.39 -24.62 10.66
N CYS A 76 -1.11 -23.69 11.57
CA CYS A 76 -1.93 -22.51 11.80
C CYS A 76 -1.31 -21.29 11.10
N VAL A 77 -2.06 -20.63 10.23
CA VAL A 77 -1.68 -19.38 9.58
C VAL A 77 -2.44 -18.22 10.22
N TYR A 78 -1.73 -17.21 10.66
CA TYR A 78 -2.31 -15.98 11.21
C TYR A 78 -2.01 -14.79 10.30
N GLY A 79 -3.08 -14.16 9.77
CA GLY A 79 -3.02 -13.04 8.83
C GLY A 79 -3.61 -13.36 7.46
N GLY A 80 -4.63 -12.59 7.06
CA GLY A 80 -5.38 -12.78 5.81
C GLY A 80 -4.73 -12.16 4.56
N THR A 81 -3.44 -11.85 4.59
CA THR A 81 -2.68 -11.29 3.46
C THR A 81 -2.55 -12.31 2.31
N PRO A 82 -2.11 -11.91 1.09
CA PRO A 82 -1.79 -12.87 0.04
C PRO A 82 -0.80 -13.94 0.49
N GLY A 83 0.17 -13.58 1.34
CA GLY A 83 1.09 -14.53 1.97
C GLY A 83 0.39 -15.57 2.83
N GLY A 84 -0.60 -15.14 3.62
CA GLY A 84 -1.40 -16.04 4.46
C GLY A 84 -2.31 -16.95 3.64
N VAL A 85 -2.96 -16.42 2.61
CA VAL A 85 -3.77 -17.23 1.66
C VAL A 85 -2.88 -18.25 0.98
N GLY A 86 -1.72 -17.83 0.44
CA GLY A 86 -0.76 -18.72 -0.22
C GLY A 86 -0.26 -19.82 0.71
N ALA A 87 0.03 -19.49 1.96
CA ALA A 87 0.49 -20.47 2.96
C ALA A 87 -0.61 -21.49 3.30
N ALA A 88 -1.83 -21.04 3.60
CA ALA A 88 -2.92 -21.90 4.00
C ALA A 88 -3.34 -22.88 2.89
N VAL A 89 -3.43 -22.39 1.64
CA VAL A 89 -3.74 -23.20 0.45
C VAL A 89 -2.63 -24.23 0.18
N GLN A 90 -1.37 -23.79 0.24
CA GLN A 90 -0.24 -24.69 -0.02
C GLN A 90 -0.14 -25.81 1.01
N ALA A 91 -0.37 -25.52 2.29
CA ALA A 91 -0.40 -26.54 3.34
C ALA A 91 -1.40 -27.67 3.00
N ARG A 92 -2.62 -27.30 2.58
CA ARG A 92 -3.67 -28.28 2.17
C ARG A 92 -3.27 -29.07 0.94
N ARG A 93 -2.67 -28.42 -0.07
CA ARG A 93 -2.17 -29.09 -1.28
C ARG A 93 -1.08 -30.11 -1.00
N LEU A 94 -0.34 -29.91 0.10
CA LEU A 94 0.68 -30.86 0.59
C LEU A 94 0.12 -31.94 1.55
N GLY A 95 -1.21 -32.04 1.68
CA GLY A 95 -1.89 -33.05 2.51
C GLY A 95 -1.86 -32.74 4.01
N LYS A 96 -1.47 -31.52 4.42
CA LYS A 96 -1.52 -31.09 5.83
C LYS A 96 -2.85 -30.43 6.15
N THR A 97 -3.37 -30.62 7.36
CA THR A 97 -4.48 -29.82 7.86
C THR A 97 -3.99 -28.41 8.14
N SER A 98 -4.75 -27.39 7.69
CA SER A 98 -4.42 -25.99 7.96
C SER A 98 -5.67 -25.19 8.30
N ALA A 99 -5.47 -24.09 9.04
CA ALA A 99 -6.49 -23.08 9.30
C ALA A 99 -5.89 -21.69 9.10
N LEU A 100 -6.71 -20.77 8.58
CA LEU A 100 -6.37 -19.35 8.44
C LEU A 100 -7.17 -18.54 9.45
N ALA A 101 -6.50 -17.92 10.41
CA ALA A 101 -7.11 -16.96 11.31
C ALA A 101 -6.83 -15.53 10.85
N VAL A 102 -7.88 -14.73 10.72
CA VAL A 102 -7.85 -13.39 10.15
C VAL A 102 -8.33 -12.39 11.17
N PHE A 103 -7.54 -11.36 11.40
CA PHE A 103 -7.87 -10.29 12.34
C PHE A 103 -9.18 -9.57 11.98
N ARG A 104 -9.42 -9.33 10.69
CA ARG A 104 -10.54 -8.58 10.13
C ARG A 104 -11.55 -9.48 9.42
N ARG A 105 -12.36 -8.91 8.51
CA ARG A 105 -13.47 -9.57 7.79
C ARG A 105 -13.13 -9.97 6.36
N HIS A 106 -11.95 -9.59 5.89
CA HIS A 106 -11.51 -9.75 4.51
C HIS A 106 -10.23 -10.56 4.41
N VAL A 107 -10.01 -11.20 3.27
CA VAL A 107 -8.76 -11.86 2.89
C VAL A 107 -8.20 -11.21 1.64
N GLY A 108 -6.89 -11.34 1.46
CA GLY A 108 -6.18 -10.78 0.32
C GLY A 108 -5.45 -9.48 0.61
N GLY A 109 -5.49 -9.02 1.87
CA GLY A 109 -4.74 -7.84 2.31
C GLY A 109 -4.92 -6.65 1.37
N LEU A 110 -3.84 -5.96 1.05
CA LEU A 110 -3.87 -4.77 0.21
C LEU A 110 -4.29 -5.04 -1.24
N THR A 111 -4.01 -6.25 -1.76
CA THR A 111 -4.48 -6.67 -3.09
C THR A 111 -6.00 -6.66 -3.17
N ALA A 112 -6.68 -6.93 -2.05
CA ALA A 112 -8.15 -6.90 -1.93
C ALA A 112 -8.67 -5.59 -1.32
N ALA A 113 -7.80 -4.60 -1.03
CA ALA A 113 -8.15 -3.37 -0.32
C ALA A 113 -7.68 -2.10 -1.05
N GLY A 114 -7.78 -2.08 -2.38
CA GLY A 114 -7.62 -0.87 -3.19
C GLY A 114 -6.41 -0.85 -4.12
N LEU A 115 -5.44 -1.76 -3.98
CA LEU A 115 -4.43 -1.93 -5.02
C LEU A 115 -5.09 -2.39 -6.32
N THR A 116 -4.89 -1.63 -7.39
CA THR A 116 -5.40 -1.95 -8.73
C THR A 116 -4.33 -2.56 -9.62
N ALA A 117 -3.09 -2.26 -9.28
CA ALA A 117 -1.91 -2.84 -9.88
C ALA A 117 -1.00 -3.29 -8.76
N VAL A 118 -0.61 -4.54 -8.79
CA VAL A 118 0.43 -5.04 -7.90
C VAL A 118 1.80 -4.74 -8.48
N ASP A 119 2.68 -4.27 -7.62
CA ASP A 119 4.06 -3.97 -8.01
C ASP A 119 4.84 -5.27 -8.22
N LEU A 120 5.04 -5.65 -9.47
CA LEU A 120 5.62 -6.94 -9.85
C LEU A 120 7.14 -6.90 -9.99
N GLY A 121 7.70 -5.72 -10.26
CA GLY A 121 9.08 -5.63 -10.76
C GLY A 121 9.21 -6.33 -12.12
N LYS A 122 9.99 -7.39 -12.20
CA LYS A 122 10.09 -8.23 -13.41
C LYS A 122 9.04 -9.34 -13.37
N LYS A 123 8.03 -9.25 -14.24
CA LYS A 123 6.95 -10.24 -14.33
C LYS A 123 7.48 -11.68 -14.43
N GLU A 124 8.54 -11.87 -15.17
CA GLU A 124 9.16 -13.17 -15.39
C GLU A 124 9.76 -13.79 -14.13
N SER A 125 9.94 -13.01 -13.05
CA SER A 125 10.40 -13.51 -11.75
C SER A 125 9.28 -14.10 -10.89
N ILE A 126 8.02 -13.82 -11.22
CA ILE A 126 6.86 -14.32 -10.49
C ILE A 126 6.59 -15.77 -10.88
N GLY A 127 6.44 -16.65 -9.90
CA GLY A 127 6.17 -18.07 -10.09
C GLY A 127 5.18 -18.61 -9.07
N GLY A 128 4.96 -19.93 -9.11
CA GLY A 128 4.14 -20.65 -8.16
C GLY A 128 2.72 -20.11 -8.02
N MET A 129 2.22 -20.07 -6.80
CA MET A 129 0.85 -19.65 -6.50
C MET A 129 0.57 -18.19 -6.83
N ALA A 130 1.57 -17.32 -6.78
CA ALA A 130 1.39 -15.92 -7.17
C ALA A 130 1.10 -15.79 -8.68
N ALA A 131 1.78 -16.55 -9.52
CA ALA A 131 1.48 -16.63 -10.94
C ALA A 131 0.09 -17.23 -11.19
N GLU A 132 -0.25 -18.34 -10.50
CA GLU A 132 -1.58 -18.95 -10.57
C GLU A 132 -2.70 -17.96 -10.20
N PHE A 133 -2.53 -17.19 -9.12
CA PHE A 133 -3.50 -16.18 -8.72
C PHE A 133 -3.69 -15.12 -9.82
N LEU A 134 -2.61 -14.57 -10.35
CA LEU A 134 -2.66 -13.55 -11.40
C LEU A 134 -3.26 -14.09 -12.71
N ASP A 135 -2.97 -15.33 -13.05
CA ASP A 135 -3.55 -15.99 -14.23
C ASP A 135 -5.06 -16.24 -14.04
N ARG A 136 -5.50 -16.62 -12.83
CA ARG A 136 -6.95 -16.76 -12.51
C ARG A 136 -7.69 -15.42 -12.58
N MET A 137 -7.01 -14.31 -12.26
CA MET A 137 -7.55 -12.96 -12.43
C MET A 137 -7.69 -12.59 -13.92
N GLY A 138 -7.00 -13.28 -14.83
CA GLY A 138 -6.91 -12.93 -16.25
C GLY A 138 -6.13 -11.65 -16.53
N LEU A 139 -5.68 -10.95 -15.51
CA LEU A 139 -4.98 -9.68 -15.57
C LEU A 139 -3.82 -9.69 -14.58
N TRP A 140 -2.63 -9.31 -15.04
CA TRP A 140 -1.46 -9.13 -14.19
C TRP A 140 -1.37 -7.72 -13.60
N SER A 141 -2.24 -6.82 -14.04
CA SER A 141 -2.42 -5.46 -13.50
C SER A 141 -3.78 -4.91 -13.90
N GLY A 142 -4.25 -3.90 -13.20
CA GLY A 142 -5.52 -3.23 -13.52
C GLY A 142 -6.78 -3.99 -13.09
N PHE A 143 -6.70 -4.86 -12.08
CA PHE A 143 -7.83 -5.61 -11.55
C PHE A 143 -8.56 -4.83 -10.44
N ARG A 144 -9.78 -5.26 -10.15
CA ARG A 144 -10.60 -4.71 -9.06
C ARG A 144 -10.29 -5.46 -7.75
N ALA A 145 -10.27 -4.73 -6.64
CA ALA A 145 -10.03 -5.29 -5.31
C ALA A 145 -11.04 -6.39 -4.94
N ALA A 146 -12.33 -6.20 -5.25
CA ALA A 146 -13.37 -7.19 -5.01
C ALA A 146 -13.14 -8.51 -5.78
N ASP A 147 -12.65 -8.43 -7.02
CA ASP A 147 -12.34 -9.62 -7.82
C ASP A 147 -11.13 -10.37 -7.27
N ALA A 148 -10.15 -9.63 -6.75
CA ALA A 148 -8.98 -10.23 -6.09
C ALA A 148 -9.39 -10.99 -4.82
N GLU A 149 -10.21 -10.39 -3.94
CA GLU A 149 -10.72 -11.09 -2.76
C GLU A 149 -11.54 -12.32 -3.13
N LYS A 150 -12.46 -12.18 -4.09
CA LYS A 150 -13.27 -13.29 -4.59
C LYS A 150 -12.40 -14.46 -5.07
N THR A 151 -11.34 -14.17 -5.83
CA THR A 151 -10.42 -15.20 -6.33
C THR A 151 -9.67 -15.89 -5.19
N MET A 152 -9.16 -15.13 -4.21
CA MET A 152 -8.47 -15.72 -3.06
C MET A 152 -9.41 -16.53 -2.16
N ARG A 153 -10.65 -16.08 -1.97
CA ARG A 153 -11.69 -16.87 -1.27
C ARG A 153 -12.00 -18.18 -2.00
N ALA A 154 -12.06 -18.15 -3.33
CA ALA A 154 -12.24 -19.36 -4.14
C ALA A 154 -11.05 -20.34 -3.97
N MET A 155 -9.80 -19.84 -4.00
CA MET A 155 -8.61 -20.68 -3.76
C MET A 155 -8.63 -21.35 -2.38
N LEU A 156 -9.02 -20.61 -1.33
CA LEU A 156 -9.16 -21.14 0.03
C LEU A 156 -10.26 -22.22 0.11
N ALA A 157 -11.42 -21.95 -0.51
CA ALA A 157 -12.55 -22.87 -0.52
C ALA A 157 -12.23 -24.16 -1.29
N GLU A 158 -11.63 -24.07 -2.48
CA GLU A 158 -11.18 -25.21 -3.29
C GLU A 158 -10.19 -26.09 -2.53
N ALA A 159 -9.31 -25.49 -1.73
CA ALA A 159 -8.37 -26.22 -0.89
C ALA A 159 -9.00 -26.74 0.42
N GLY A 160 -10.24 -26.40 0.73
CA GLY A 160 -10.92 -26.78 1.97
C GLY A 160 -10.28 -26.18 3.22
N VAL A 161 -9.75 -24.95 3.15
CA VAL A 161 -9.17 -24.24 4.29
C VAL A 161 -10.27 -23.62 5.15
N PRO A 162 -10.42 -23.96 6.44
CA PRO A 162 -11.27 -23.22 7.34
C PRO A 162 -10.67 -21.83 7.59
N VAL A 163 -11.49 -20.79 7.39
CA VAL A 163 -11.10 -19.38 7.62
C VAL A 163 -11.88 -18.84 8.82
N TRP A 164 -11.16 -18.38 9.82
CA TRP A 164 -11.71 -17.77 11.02
C TRP A 164 -11.51 -16.26 10.96
N PHE A 165 -12.55 -15.53 10.57
CA PHE A 165 -12.57 -14.07 10.54
C PHE A 165 -12.76 -13.47 11.93
N GLU A 166 -12.32 -12.23 12.15
CA GLU A 166 -12.43 -11.46 13.39
C GLU A 166 -11.77 -12.16 14.59
N HIS A 167 -10.71 -12.94 14.33
CA HIS A 167 -9.93 -13.63 15.34
C HIS A 167 -8.70 -12.81 15.70
N ARG A 168 -8.88 -11.91 16.67
CA ARG A 168 -7.84 -11.02 17.18
C ARG A 168 -6.99 -11.75 18.21
N LEU A 169 -5.68 -11.81 17.96
CA LEU A 169 -4.74 -12.54 18.80
C LEU A 169 -4.58 -11.87 20.17
N ALA A 170 -5.05 -12.55 21.23
CA ALA A 170 -4.93 -12.08 22.61
C ALA A 170 -3.58 -12.50 23.20
N ARG A 171 -3.23 -13.80 23.08
CA ARG A 171 -1.97 -14.34 23.60
C ARG A 171 -1.49 -15.55 22.80
N VAL A 172 -0.22 -15.85 22.94
CA VAL A 172 0.45 -17.03 22.42
C VAL A 172 0.82 -17.95 23.59
N GLU A 173 0.42 -19.21 23.50
CA GLU A 173 0.80 -20.22 24.49
C GLU A 173 2.03 -20.97 23.99
N LYS A 174 3.08 -21.01 24.78
CA LYS A 174 4.38 -21.65 24.45
C LYS A 174 4.73 -22.73 25.48
N ASP A 175 5.51 -23.67 25.00
CA ASP A 175 6.26 -24.64 25.81
C ASP A 175 7.72 -24.55 25.38
N GLY A 176 8.56 -23.96 26.23
CA GLY A 176 9.92 -23.58 25.88
C GLY A 176 9.95 -22.63 24.69
N ASN A 177 10.70 -23.01 23.66
CA ASN A 177 10.81 -22.26 22.40
C ASN A 177 9.79 -22.67 21.31
N ARG A 178 8.73 -23.40 21.68
CA ARG A 178 7.69 -23.82 20.72
C ARG A 178 6.35 -23.24 21.06
N ILE A 179 5.65 -22.69 20.08
CA ILE A 179 4.27 -22.28 20.20
C ILE A 179 3.40 -23.56 20.25
N ARG A 180 2.42 -23.59 21.15
CA ARG A 180 1.41 -24.64 21.28
C ARG A 180 0.06 -24.23 20.75
N ALA A 181 -0.32 -22.99 21.03
CA ALA A 181 -1.62 -22.47 20.60
C ALA A 181 -1.62 -20.94 20.43
N LEU A 182 -2.52 -20.48 19.58
CA LEU A 182 -2.98 -19.09 19.53
C LEU A 182 -4.31 -19.00 20.25
N VAL A 183 -4.46 -18.02 21.14
CA VAL A 183 -5.71 -17.73 21.85
C VAL A 183 -6.18 -16.35 21.43
N PHE A 184 -7.44 -16.26 21.02
CA PHE A 184 -8.05 -15.05 20.51
C PHE A 184 -8.91 -14.35 21.56
N GLU A 185 -9.22 -13.05 21.35
CA GLU A 185 -10.01 -12.25 22.30
C GLU A 185 -11.41 -12.83 22.57
N ASN A 186 -12.00 -13.51 21.57
CA ASN A 186 -13.29 -14.19 21.71
C ASN A 186 -13.21 -15.54 22.47
N GLY A 187 -12.05 -15.86 23.05
CA GLY A 187 -11.80 -17.11 23.76
C GLY A 187 -11.48 -18.31 22.88
N ASN A 188 -11.68 -18.22 21.57
CA ASN A 188 -11.35 -19.29 20.63
C ASN A 188 -9.86 -19.59 20.64
N ARG A 189 -9.49 -20.82 20.26
CA ARG A 189 -8.13 -21.32 20.34
C ARG A 189 -7.78 -22.16 19.11
N ILE A 190 -6.58 -21.98 18.55
CA ILE A 190 -6.04 -22.88 17.53
C ILE A 190 -4.75 -23.49 18.04
N GLU A 191 -4.74 -24.82 18.15
CA GLU A 191 -3.56 -25.63 18.44
C GLU A 191 -2.94 -26.11 17.12
N ALA A 192 -1.62 -26.00 16.99
CA ALA A 192 -0.92 -26.47 15.80
C ALA A 192 0.51 -26.94 16.14
N ALA A 193 1.08 -27.74 15.25
CA ALA A 193 2.47 -28.13 15.36
C ALA A 193 3.42 -27.07 14.79
N VAL A 194 3.00 -26.34 13.74
CA VAL A 194 3.74 -25.22 13.11
C VAL A 194 2.82 -24.03 12.94
N PHE A 195 3.38 -22.83 13.09
CA PHE A 195 2.68 -21.56 12.95
C PHE A 195 3.31 -20.71 11.86
N ILE A 196 2.50 -19.90 11.17
CA ILE A 196 2.96 -18.94 10.15
C ILE A 196 2.37 -17.58 10.48
N ASP A 197 3.23 -16.58 10.73
CA ASP A 197 2.84 -15.17 10.86
C ASP A 197 2.82 -14.52 9.48
N ALA A 198 1.64 -14.32 8.95
CA ALA A 198 1.41 -13.65 7.68
C ALA A 198 0.75 -12.28 7.85
N THR A 199 0.92 -11.64 9.01
CA THR A 199 0.43 -10.26 9.25
C THR A 199 1.43 -9.22 8.74
N TYR A 200 0.94 -8.05 8.35
CA TYR A 200 1.80 -6.90 7.99
C TYR A 200 2.54 -6.33 9.21
N GLU A 201 1.91 -6.46 10.39
CA GLU A 201 2.40 -5.91 11.64
C GLU A 201 3.44 -6.80 12.36
N GLY A 202 3.50 -8.09 12.02
CA GLY A 202 4.30 -9.05 12.76
C GLY A 202 3.76 -9.28 14.19
N ASP A 203 2.44 -9.39 14.33
CA ASP A 203 1.82 -9.48 15.66
C ASP A 203 2.03 -10.84 16.33
N LEU A 204 2.07 -11.91 15.57
CA LEU A 204 2.33 -13.24 16.11
C LEU A 204 3.80 -13.39 16.51
N LEU A 205 4.74 -12.94 15.66
CA LEU A 205 6.17 -13.02 15.99
C LEU A 205 6.51 -12.25 17.28
N ALA A 206 5.93 -11.06 17.44
CA ALA A 206 6.18 -10.24 18.63
C ALA A 206 5.62 -10.91 19.90
N ARG A 207 4.37 -11.43 19.85
CA ARG A 207 3.76 -12.14 20.97
C ARG A 207 4.41 -13.51 21.26
N ALA A 208 5.10 -14.08 20.28
CA ALA A 208 5.91 -15.29 20.45
C ALA A 208 7.29 -15.01 21.09
N GLY A 209 7.64 -13.74 21.29
CA GLY A 209 8.94 -13.33 21.85
C GLY A 209 10.10 -13.45 20.84
N VAL A 210 9.82 -13.33 19.56
CA VAL A 210 10.82 -13.30 18.50
C VAL A 210 11.37 -11.89 18.34
N SER A 211 12.67 -11.76 18.12
CA SER A 211 13.36 -10.49 17.92
C SER A 211 12.89 -9.79 16.64
N PHE A 212 12.67 -8.49 16.73
CA PHE A 212 12.28 -7.65 15.60
C PHE A 212 12.87 -6.24 15.68
N HIS A 213 12.82 -5.53 14.58
CA HIS A 213 13.14 -4.10 14.50
C HIS A 213 11.91 -3.31 14.07
N VAL A 214 11.80 -2.07 14.55
CA VAL A 214 10.81 -1.07 14.12
C VAL A 214 11.52 0.19 13.68
N GLY A 215 11.07 0.79 12.57
CA GLY A 215 11.68 1.98 12.02
C GLY A 215 12.89 1.66 11.13
N ARG A 216 13.81 2.61 11.00
CA ARG A 216 14.93 2.54 10.05
C ARG A 216 16.24 2.30 10.79
N GLU A 217 16.97 1.27 10.39
CA GLU A 217 18.35 1.09 10.81
C GLU A 217 19.23 2.21 10.23
N GLY A 218 20.28 2.59 10.92
CA GLY A 218 21.31 3.44 10.32
C GLY A 218 22.11 2.71 9.25
N ASN A 219 22.62 3.42 8.25
CA ASN A 219 23.45 2.84 7.18
C ASN A 219 24.59 1.96 7.69
N ALA A 220 25.19 2.34 8.82
CA ALA A 220 26.32 1.61 9.42
C ALA A 220 25.93 0.22 9.95
N ALA A 221 24.64 -0.04 10.25
CA ALA A 221 24.22 -1.33 10.83
C ALA A 221 24.52 -2.53 9.91
N TYR A 222 24.36 -2.34 8.60
CA TYR A 222 24.60 -3.37 7.59
C TYR A 222 25.51 -2.90 6.45
N GLY A 223 26.16 -1.73 6.58
CA GLY A 223 27.00 -1.14 5.54
C GLY A 223 26.20 -0.70 4.30
N GLU A 224 24.97 -0.29 4.48
CA GLU A 224 24.05 0.15 3.44
C GLU A 224 24.25 1.64 3.10
N ALA A 225 23.65 2.10 2.00
CA ALA A 225 23.77 3.48 1.53
C ALA A 225 22.46 4.27 1.55
N PHE A 226 21.31 3.59 1.58
CA PHE A 226 19.99 4.22 1.43
C PHE A 226 19.05 3.96 2.60
N ASN A 227 19.58 3.51 3.71
CA ASN A 227 18.83 3.31 4.94
C ASN A 227 18.85 4.56 5.83
N GLY A 228 17.98 4.60 6.85
CA GLY A 228 17.94 5.69 7.82
C GLY A 228 17.37 7.00 7.27
N TYR A 229 17.76 8.11 7.89
CA TYR A 229 17.34 9.46 7.54
C TYR A 229 17.88 9.87 6.18
N PHE A 230 17.01 10.34 5.29
CA PHE A 230 17.39 10.69 3.92
C PHE A 230 16.47 11.77 3.32
N ILE A 231 17.04 12.83 2.76
CA ILE A 231 16.29 13.85 2.00
C ILE A 231 16.57 13.65 0.51
N ALA A 232 15.54 13.25 -0.24
CA ALA A 232 15.62 13.07 -1.69
C ALA A 232 14.99 14.25 -2.44
N ASP A 233 15.38 14.44 -3.69
CA ASP A 233 14.77 15.44 -4.57
C ASP A 233 13.41 15.00 -5.11
N LYS A 234 13.17 13.68 -5.19
CA LYS A 234 11.92 13.13 -5.72
C LYS A 234 10.79 13.27 -4.70
N HIS A 235 9.59 13.59 -5.18
CA HIS A 235 8.40 13.85 -4.36
C HIS A 235 8.56 14.99 -3.37
N GLN A 236 9.49 15.92 -3.61
CA GLN A 236 9.81 17.06 -2.76
C GLN A 236 8.94 18.28 -3.07
N PHE A 237 8.94 19.26 -2.17
CA PHE A 237 8.36 20.57 -2.43
C PHE A 237 9.07 21.24 -3.62
N ARG A 238 8.26 21.58 -4.64
CA ARG A 238 8.80 22.16 -5.87
C ARG A 238 9.26 23.61 -5.70
N PHE A 239 8.59 24.32 -4.81
CA PHE A 239 8.90 25.70 -4.45
C PHE A 239 9.13 25.78 -2.94
N PRO A 240 9.90 26.77 -2.46
CA PRO A 240 10.07 26.99 -1.04
C PRO A 240 8.74 27.22 -0.33
N VAL A 241 8.49 26.49 0.74
CA VAL A 241 7.28 26.60 1.57
C VAL A 241 7.71 27.00 2.98
N ASP A 242 7.17 28.11 3.46
CA ASP A 242 7.41 28.59 4.82
C ASP A 242 6.75 27.64 5.84
N PRO A 243 7.46 27.20 6.89
CA PRO A 243 6.95 26.19 7.83
C PRO A 243 6.06 26.74 8.94
N TYR A 244 6.03 28.06 9.15
CA TYR A 244 5.48 28.65 10.37
C TYR A 244 4.00 29.04 10.21
N ARG A 245 3.24 29.08 11.29
CA ARG A 245 1.83 29.50 11.28
C ARG A 245 1.68 30.90 10.70
N THR A 246 2.47 31.86 11.22
CA THR A 246 2.63 33.17 10.61
C THR A 246 3.89 33.13 9.74
N PRO A 247 3.79 33.36 8.41
CA PRO A 247 4.95 33.31 7.53
C PRO A 247 6.10 34.17 8.01
N GLY A 248 7.31 33.62 8.03
CA GLY A 248 8.53 34.30 8.47
C GLY A 248 8.70 34.44 9.98
N ASP A 249 7.74 34.03 10.81
CA ASP A 249 7.82 34.10 12.27
C ASP A 249 7.94 32.72 12.94
N PRO A 250 9.16 32.29 13.30
CA PRO A 250 9.38 31.04 14.02
C PRO A 250 8.65 30.95 15.37
N LYS A 251 8.35 32.09 16.01
CA LYS A 251 7.67 32.11 17.31
C LYS A 251 6.19 31.77 17.21
N SER A 252 5.62 31.88 16.02
CA SER A 252 4.22 31.50 15.78
C SER A 252 3.97 29.97 15.82
N GLY A 253 5.02 29.16 15.85
CA GLY A 253 4.97 27.72 15.83
C GLY A 253 4.84 27.16 14.42
N LEU A 254 4.98 25.82 14.29
CA LEU A 254 4.95 25.12 13.02
C LEU A 254 3.52 24.84 12.53
N LEU A 255 3.35 24.76 11.22
CA LEU A 255 2.12 24.26 10.60
C LEU A 255 1.91 22.78 10.96
N PRO A 256 0.65 22.31 11.02
CA PRO A 256 0.35 20.90 11.21
C PRO A 256 1.07 19.99 10.21
N GLY A 257 1.54 18.83 10.66
CA GLY A 257 2.23 17.84 9.84
C GLY A 257 3.73 18.14 9.59
N ILE A 258 4.30 19.15 10.26
CA ILE A 258 5.75 19.43 10.26
C ILE A 258 6.30 19.02 11.63
N SER A 259 7.38 18.24 11.63
CA SER A 259 8.07 17.82 12.85
C SER A 259 8.84 18.98 13.49
N ALA A 260 8.78 19.07 14.82
CA ALA A 260 9.62 19.96 15.59
C ALA A 260 11.06 19.43 15.76
N GLU A 261 11.31 18.17 15.41
CA GLU A 261 12.64 17.57 15.46
C GLU A 261 13.57 18.24 14.43
N PRO A 262 14.80 18.55 14.80
CA PRO A 262 15.77 19.09 13.85
C PRO A 262 16.15 18.03 12.80
N PRO A 263 16.64 18.48 11.62
CA PRO A 263 17.22 17.58 10.64
C PRO A 263 18.35 16.75 11.26
N ARG A 264 18.42 15.46 10.90
CA ARG A 264 19.44 14.52 11.38
C ARG A 264 20.55 14.34 10.36
N ALA A 265 21.63 13.68 10.76
CA ALA A 265 22.67 13.26 9.83
C ALA A 265 22.12 12.23 8.86
N GLU A 266 22.46 12.35 7.58
CA GLU A 266 22.10 11.38 6.54
C GLU A 266 22.57 9.98 6.92
N GLY A 267 21.70 8.99 6.72
CA GLY A 267 21.96 7.60 7.07
C GLY A 267 21.86 7.28 8.56
N SER A 268 21.42 8.21 9.43
CA SER A 268 21.16 7.91 10.83
C SER A 268 19.86 7.13 10.99
N GLY A 269 19.86 6.10 11.86
CA GLY A 269 18.67 5.30 12.16
C GLY A 269 17.70 5.99 13.11
N ASP A 270 16.44 5.51 13.11
CA ASP A 270 15.38 5.92 14.02
C ASP A 270 14.29 4.84 14.15
N THR A 271 13.27 5.13 14.96
CA THR A 271 12.10 4.25 15.15
C THR A 271 10.89 4.67 14.29
N TRP A 272 11.06 5.60 13.37
CA TRP A 272 9.98 6.11 12.54
C TRP A 272 9.74 5.22 11.35
N VAL A 273 8.46 5.09 10.98
CA VAL A 273 8.04 4.30 9.83
C VAL A 273 7.54 5.19 8.71
N GLN A 274 7.68 4.71 7.48
CA GLN A 274 7.15 5.38 6.31
C GLN A 274 5.63 5.56 6.40
N ALA A 275 5.11 6.63 5.78
CA ALA A 275 3.70 6.99 5.85
C ALA A 275 2.79 5.90 5.27
N TYR A 276 1.60 5.75 5.87
CA TYR A 276 0.52 4.92 5.35
C TYR A 276 -0.55 5.77 4.68
N ASN A 277 -1.40 5.12 3.88
CA ASN A 277 -2.61 5.69 3.31
C ASN A 277 -3.66 4.63 3.04
N PHE A 278 -4.87 5.05 2.65
CA PHE A 278 -5.80 4.17 1.99
C PHE A 278 -5.60 4.25 0.47
N ARG A 279 -5.52 3.12 -0.21
CA ARG A 279 -5.44 3.04 -1.67
C ARG A 279 -6.84 3.15 -2.24
N MET A 280 -7.28 4.38 -2.51
CA MET A 280 -8.62 4.64 -3.01
C MET A 280 -8.76 4.16 -4.46
N TRP A 281 -9.87 3.49 -4.73
CA TRP A 281 -10.35 3.31 -6.09
C TRP A 281 -11.22 4.51 -6.48
N LEU A 282 -10.91 5.17 -7.58
CA LEU A 282 -11.68 6.31 -8.07
C LEU A 282 -12.47 5.94 -9.33
N THR A 283 -13.72 6.41 -9.36
CA THR A 283 -14.57 6.37 -10.55
C THR A 283 -14.93 7.80 -10.97
N THR A 284 -15.70 7.96 -12.05
CA THR A 284 -16.21 9.29 -12.43
C THR A 284 -17.25 9.77 -11.41
N ALA A 285 -17.36 11.09 -11.21
CA ALA A 285 -18.34 11.66 -10.29
C ALA A 285 -19.79 11.24 -10.63
N ALA A 286 -20.11 11.10 -11.91
CA ALA A 286 -21.43 10.66 -12.37
C ALA A 286 -21.76 9.21 -11.95
N ALA A 287 -20.77 8.32 -11.91
CA ALA A 287 -20.94 6.92 -11.53
C ALA A 287 -20.68 6.68 -10.03
N GLY A 288 -20.04 7.62 -9.35
CA GLY A 288 -19.55 7.48 -7.98
C GLY A 288 -20.43 8.10 -6.91
N ARG A 289 -19.86 8.06 -5.69
CA ARG A 289 -20.29 8.86 -4.53
C ARG A 289 -19.36 10.07 -4.41
N PRO A 290 -19.83 11.25 -3.99
CA PRO A 290 -18.96 12.39 -3.72
C PRO A 290 -17.99 12.04 -2.56
N PHE A 291 -16.85 12.73 -2.53
CA PHE A 291 -15.95 12.63 -1.39
C PHE A 291 -16.64 13.15 -0.13
N PRO A 292 -16.63 12.38 0.98
CA PRO A 292 -17.30 12.81 2.21
C PRO A 292 -16.48 13.88 2.94
N GLN A 293 -17.16 14.79 3.64
CA GLN A 293 -16.53 15.59 4.68
C GLN A 293 -16.51 14.76 5.96
N PRO A 294 -15.34 14.39 6.50
CA PRO A 294 -15.29 13.60 7.72
C PRO A 294 -15.81 14.40 8.91
N ALA A 295 -16.40 13.71 9.90
CA ALA A 295 -16.94 14.35 11.11
C ALA A 295 -15.87 15.17 11.90
N GLY A 296 -14.61 14.75 11.86
CA GLY A 296 -13.49 15.44 12.48
C GLY A 296 -12.75 16.43 11.56
N TYR A 297 -13.36 16.85 10.45
CA TYR A 297 -12.71 17.79 9.53
C TYR A 297 -12.34 19.11 10.21
N ASN A 298 -11.07 19.46 10.14
CA ASN A 298 -10.54 20.75 10.54
C ASN A 298 -9.70 21.32 9.40
N ARG A 299 -10.10 22.47 8.87
CA ARG A 299 -9.41 23.12 7.75
C ARG A 299 -7.93 23.41 8.05
N ASP A 300 -7.61 23.72 9.29
CA ASP A 300 -6.25 24.08 9.68
C ASP A 300 -5.26 22.91 9.53
N ASP A 301 -5.73 21.66 9.56
CA ASP A 301 -4.90 20.48 9.31
C ASP A 301 -4.35 20.45 7.88
N TYR A 302 -4.96 21.20 6.97
CA TYR A 302 -4.57 21.32 5.54
C TYR A 302 -3.85 22.65 5.24
N ALA A 303 -3.46 23.45 6.26
CA ALA A 303 -2.78 24.72 6.06
C ALA A 303 -1.43 24.57 5.32
N LEU A 304 -0.71 23.48 5.55
CA LEU A 304 0.51 23.17 4.78
C LEU A 304 0.19 22.87 3.31
N LEU A 305 -0.89 22.15 3.04
CA LEU A 305 -1.35 21.87 1.67
C LEU A 305 -1.75 23.16 0.95
N ASP A 306 -2.55 24.02 1.62
CA ASP A 306 -2.92 25.34 1.13
C ASP A 306 -1.67 26.15 0.74
N ARG A 307 -0.72 26.26 1.66
CA ARG A 307 0.52 27.02 1.42
C ARG A 307 1.36 26.41 0.29
N PHE A 308 1.42 25.09 0.20
CA PHE A 308 2.13 24.41 -0.88
C PHE A 308 1.49 24.68 -2.24
N LEU A 309 0.17 24.57 -2.36
CA LEU A 309 -0.55 24.84 -3.61
C LEU A 309 -0.37 26.28 -4.09
N ASN A 310 -0.27 27.22 -3.14
CA ASN A 310 -0.14 28.66 -3.40
C ASN A 310 1.31 29.18 -3.34
N SER A 311 2.31 28.28 -3.22
CA SER A 311 3.74 28.65 -3.25
C SER A 311 4.30 28.83 -4.66
N ALA A 312 3.56 28.41 -5.68
CA ALA A 312 3.98 28.55 -7.07
C ALA A 312 3.94 30.02 -7.53
N PRO A 313 4.89 30.47 -8.37
CA PRO A 313 4.79 31.77 -9.03
C PRO A 313 3.46 31.93 -9.79
N ALA A 314 3.00 33.18 -9.93
CA ALA A 314 1.68 33.47 -10.51
C ALA A 314 1.54 33.01 -11.98
N ASP A 315 2.64 32.91 -12.71
CA ASP A 315 2.72 32.42 -14.09
C ASP A 315 2.93 30.92 -14.20
N PHE A 316 3.04 30.20 -13.06
CA PHE A 316 3.25 28.75 -13.04
C PHE A 316 1.93 28.01 -13.11
N GLU A 317 1.78 27.17 -14.13
CA GLU A 317 0.65 26.24 -14.24
C GLU A 317 1.02 24.86 -13.69
N TRP A 318 0.27 24.39 -12.68
CA TRP A 318 0.35 23.03 -12.22
C TRP A 318 -0.21 22.07 -13.28
N ASP A 319 0.56 21.04 -13.63
CA ASP A 319 0.06 19.93 -14.44
C ASP A 319 -0.63 18.89 -13.53
N TRP A 320 -1.92 19.00 -13.41
CA TRP A 320 -2.74 18.11 -12.57
C TRP A 320 -3.06 16.77 -13.24
N THR A 321 -2.81 16.64 -14.54
CA THR A 321 -3.23 15.48 -15.34
C THR A 321 -2.14 14.42 -15.49
N HIS A 322 -0.87 14.79 -15.32
CA HIS A 322 0.27 13.91 -15.53
C HIS A 322 1.21 13.97 -14.32
N ARG A 323 1.28 13.00 -13.48
CA ARG A 323 2.29 12.67 -12.43
C ARG A 323 3.24 13.78 -11.92
N LYS A 324 3.04 15.04 -12.31
CA LYS A 324 3.86 16.21 -11.98
C LYS A 324 3.17 17.18 -11.01
N GLY A 325 1.91 16.95 -10.71
CA GLY A 325 1.15 17.69 -9.70
C GLY A 325 1.31 17.09 -8.30
N PRO A 326 0.76 17.74 -7.27
CA PRO A 326 0.82 17.27 -5.88
C PRO A 326 -0.07 16.03 -5.63
N LEU A 327 -0.86 15.59 -6.60
CA LEU A 327 -1.80 14.50 -6.47
C LEU A 327 -1.88 13.70 -7.77
N LYS A 328 -1.74 12.38 -7.66
CA LYS A 328 -1.96 11.45 -8.76
C LYS A 328 -3.40 10.96 -8.71
N LEU A 329 -4.30 11.65 -9.41
CA LEU A 329 -5.69 11.23 -9.58
C LEU A 329 -5.83 10.48 -10.91
N ASN A 330 -6.17 9.22 -10.84
CA ASN A 330 -6.52 8.40 -12.01
C ASN A 330 -7.81 7.64 -11.71
N LEU A 331 -8.59 7.35 -12.74
CA LEU A 331 -9.62 6.33 -12.62
C LEU A 331 -8.97 4.99 -12.23
N GLY A 332 -9.56 4.32 -11.27
CA GLY A 332 -9.05 3.09 -10.70
C GLY A 332 -8.17 3.36 -9.47
N ASP A 333 -6.93 3.79 -9.63
CA ASP A 333 -5.97 3.90 -8.52
C ASP A 333 -5.66 5.36 -8.15
N CYS A 334 -5.81 5.70 -6.88
CA CYS A 334 -5.34 6.95 -6.30
C CYS A 334 -4.25 6.66 -5.27
N ASN A 335 -3.02 7.00 -5.62
CA ASN A 335 -1.85 6.86 -4.76
C ASN A 335 -1.28 8.24 -4.38
N ASN A 336 -0.30 8.24 -3.48
CA ASN A 336 0.44 9.45 -3.13
C ASN A 336 1.17 10.04 -4.33
N ALA A 337 1.37 11.35 -4.30
CA ALA A 337 2.28 12.06 -5.19
C ALA A 337 2.75 13.34 -4.50
N GLY A 338 4.05 13.49 -4.32
CA GLY A 338 4.64 14.70 -3.74
C GLY A 338 4.64 14.76 -2.21
N PRO A 339 5.03 15.91 -1.66
CA PRO A 339 5.37 16.06 -0.24
C PRO A 339 4.13 16.25 0.67
N VAL A 340 2.98 16.60 0.11
CA VAL A 340 1.69 16.69 0.80
C VAL A 340 0.66 15.98 -0.07
N SER A 341 0.27 14.78 0.31
CA SER A 341 -0.54 13.88 -0.52
C SER A 341 -1.48 13.03 0.33
N THR A 342 -1.98 11.93 -0.23
CA THR A 342 -2.78 10.93 0.50
C THR A 342 -1.99 10.21 1.59
N ASP A 343 -0.66 10.19 1.54
CA ASP A 343 0.19 9.68 2.61
C ASP A 343 0.10 10.58 3.85
N PHE A 344 -0.33 10.01 4.98
CA PHE A 344 -0.35 10.73 6.26
C PHE A 344 1.03 10.68 6.92
N ILE A 345 1.95 11.52 6.43
CA ILE A 345 3.35 11.56 6.87
C ILE A 345 3.41 11.87 8.38
N GLY A 346 4.13 11.02 9.12
CA GLY A 346 4.26 11.09 10.58
C GLY A 346 3.10 10.48 11.37
N GLY A 347 1.96 10.17 10.71
CA GLY A 347 0.78 9.60 11.37
C GLY A 347 0.90 8.14 11.76
N SER A 348 1.92 7.43 11.26
CA SER A 348 2.03 5.96 11.35
C SER A 348 3.01 5.48 12.42
N ASN A 349 3.84 6.35 13.01
CA ASN A 349 5.00 5.98 13.82
C ASN A 349 4.67 5.07 15.03
N ARG A 350 3.48 5.22 15.61
CA ARG A 350 3.05 4.41 16.76
C ARG A 350 2.30 3.14 16.39
N TRP A 351 2.01 2.92 15.10
CA TRP A 351 1.26 1.75 14.62
C TRP A 351 1.93 0.41 14.92
N PRO A 352 3.25 0.22 14.65
CA PRO A 352 3.86 -1.09 14.80
C PRO A 352 3.75 -1.66 16.21
N GLU A 353 3.95 -0.82 17.24
CA GLU A 353 3.95 -1.23 18.64
C GLU A 353 2.65 -0.90 19.37
N GLY A 354 1.71 -0.21 18.71
CA GLY A 354 0.40 0.10 19.26
C GLY A 354 -0.42 -1.15 19.55
N ASP A 355 -1.15 -1.13 20.67
CA ASP A 355 -2.22 -2.09 20.90
C ASP A 355 -3.39 -1.87 19.93
N TYR A 356 -4.40 -2.73 19.97
CA TYR A 356 -5.53 -2.63 19.04
C TYR A 356 -6.34 -1.34 19.22
N ALA A 357 -6.42 -0.79 20.43
CA ALA A 357 -7.12 0.47 20.69
C ALA A 357 -6.33 1.67 20.15
N GLU A 358 -5.01 1.66 20.29
CA GLU A 358 -4.15 2.69 19.71
C GLU A 358 -4.16 2.63 18.17
N ARG A 359 -4.10 1.45 17.59
CA ARG A 359 -4.22 1.27 16.14
C ARG A 359 -5.57 1.72 15.61
N GLU A 360 -6.67 1.52 16.35
CA GLU A 360 -7.97 2.07 15.99
C GLU A 360 -7.95 3.59 15.92
N LYS A 361 -7.33 4.26 16.90
CA LYS A 361 -7.19 5.72 16.88
C LYS A 361 -6.37 6.19 15.67
N ILE A 362 -5.26 5.52 15.39
CA ILE A 362 -4.40 5.83 14.24
C ILE A 362 -5.17 5.59 12.92
N PHE A 363 -5.92 4.50 12.84
CA PHE A 363 -6.75 4.20 11.68
C PHE A 363 -7.78 5.31 11.42
N GLN A 364 -8.52 5.73 12.46
CA GLN A 364 -9.50 6.80 12.36
C GLN A 364 -8.85 8.16 12.02
N ALA A 365 -7.65 8.42 12.52
CA ALA A 365 -6.88 9.62 12.16
C ALA A 365 -6.53 9.60 10.65
N HIS A 366 -6.14 8.45 10.09
CA HIS A 366 -5.89 8.31 8.65
C HIS A 366 -7.17 8.47 7.82
N VAL A 367 -8.30 7.93 8.29
CA VAL A 367 -9.61 8.14 7.63
C VAL A 367 -9.93 9.62 7.58
N THR A 368 -9.86 10.31 8.72
CA THR A 368 -10.17 11.76 8.83
C THR A 368 -9.22 12.58 7.96
N TYR A 369 -7.90 12.30 8.04
CA TYR A 369 -6.91 13.01 7.24
C TYR A 369 -7.18 12.85 5.74
N GLN A 370 -7.36 11.62 5.26
CA GLN A 370 -7.41 11.40 3.81
C GLN A 370 -8.78 11.75 3.21
N GLN A 371 -9.89 11.53 3.93
CA GLN A 371 -11.21 12.03 3.52
C GLN A 371 -11.22 13.57 3.50
N GLY A 372 -10.68 14.20 4.54
CA GLY A 372 -10.60 15.66 4.61
C GLY A 372 -9.64 16.26 3.58
N TYR A 373 -8.57 15.55 3.22
CA TYR A 373 -7.67 15.93 2.13
C TYR A 373 -8.42 16.01 0.78
N MET A 374 -9.21 14.98 0.46
CA MET A 374 -10.02 14.97 -0.76
C MET A 374 -11.14 16.01 -0.72
N TRP A 375 -11.76 16.19 0.45
CA TRP A 375 -12.75 17.22 0.68
C TRP A 375 -12.18 18.63 0.49
N PHE A 376 -11.04 18.93 1.11
CA PHE A 376 -10.34 20.20 0.97
C PHE A 376 -10.04 20.51 -0.50
N LEU A 377 -9.44 19.57 -1.23
CA LEU A 377 -9.12 19.73 -2.64
C LEU A 377 -10.36 19.97 -3.53
N ALA A 378 -11.49 19.38 -3.18
CA ALA A 378 -12.72 19.52 -3.95
C ALA A 378 -13.50 20.81 -3.65
N HIS A 379 -13.37 21.39 -2.44
CA HIS A 379 -14.31 22.41 -1.97
C HIS A 379 -13.65 23.70 -1.46
N ASP A 380 -12.42 23.66 -0.93
CA ASP A 380 -11.81 24.84 -0.31
C ASP A 380 -11.50 25.93 -1.37
N PRO A 381 -11.91 27.19 -1.15
CA PRO A 381 -11.68 28.29 -2.11
C PRO A 381 -10.21 28.62 -2.30
N ALA A 382 -9.32 28.29 -1.36
CA ALA A 382 -7.87 28.48 -1.50
C ALA A 382 -7.23 27.51 -2.51
N VAL A 383 -7.88 26.41 -2.84
CA VAL A 383 -7.41 25.49 -3.87
C VAL A 383 -7.62 26.12 -5.26
N PRO A 384 -6.60 26.15 -6.13
CA PRO A 384 -6.74 26.65 -7.49
C PRO A 384 -7.94 26.05 -8.22
N GLU A 385 -8.78 26.90 -8.86
CA GLU A 385 -10.06 26.47 -9.44
C GLU A 385 -9.90 25.31 -10.45
N LYS A 386 -8.87 25.33 -11.29
CA LYS A 386 -8.61 24.24 -12.24
C LYS A 386 -8.42 22.88 -11.52
N LEU A 387 -7.70 22.86 -10.39
CA LEU A 387 -7.51 21.65 -9.60
C LEU A 387 -8.82 21.24 -8.91
N ARG A 388 -9.50 22.17 -8.27
CA ARG A 388 -10.78 21.94 -7.60
C ARG A 388 -11.81 21.35 -8.55
N ALA A 389 -11.96 21.94 -9.75
CA ALA A 389 -12.83 21.44 -10.80
C ALA A 389 -12.41 20.02 -11.26
N HIS A 390 -11.11 19.77 -11.43
CA HIS A 390 -10.59 18.46 -11.79
C HIS A 390 -10.92 17.40 -10.72
N VAL A 391 -10.65 17.68 -9.45
CA VAL A 391 -10.96 16.76 -8.35
C VAL A 391 -12.44 16.39 -8.30
N ARG A 392 -13.32 17.33 -8.59
CA ARG A 392 -14.77 17.11 -8.63
C ARG A 392 -15.24 16.20 -9.78
N THR A 393 -14.41 15.89 -10.75
CA THR A 393 -14.74 14.91 -11.81
C THR A 393 -14.64 13.47 -11.32
N PHE A 394 -14.08 13.23 -10.13
CA PHE A 394 -13.92 11.92 -9.52
C PHE A 394 -14.90 11.70 -8.37
N GLY A 395 -15.11 10.43 -8.04
CA GLY A 395 -15.88 9.98 -6.88
C GLY A 395 -15.47 8.60 -6.43
N LEU A 396 -15.96 8.19 -5.26
CA LEU A 396 -15.77 6.84 -4.72
C LEU A 396 -16.70 5.84 -5.41
N PRO A 397 -16.30 4.56 -5.59
CA PRO A 397 -17.10 3.57 -6.30
C PRO A 397 -18.38 3.21 -5.52
N ARG A 398 -19.41 2.78 -6.23
CA ARG A 398 -20.64 2.23 -5.64
C ARG A 398 -20.65 0.71 -5.59
N ASP A 399 -19.81 0.09 -6.37
CA ASP A 399 -19.74 -1.34 -6.66
C ASP A 399 -18.46 -2.02 -6.13
N GLN A 400 -17.72 -1.31 -5.28
CA GLN A 400 -16.61 -1.83 -4.49
C GLN A 400 -16.65 -1.21 -3.09
N PHE A 401 -16.22 -1.94 -2.08
CA PHE A 401 -16.22 -1.49 -0.67
C PHE A 401 -17.60 -0.98 -0.22
N GLU A 402 -18.66 -1.71 -0.58
CA GLU A 402 -20.06 -1.26 -0.36
C GLU A 402 -20.35 -1.04 1.12
N GLU A 403 -19.82 -1.87 2.00
CA GLU A 403 -19.97 -1.79 3.46
C GLU A 403 -19.28 -0.57 4.09
N THR A 404 -18.38 0.07 3.35
CA THR A 404 -17.61 1.25 3.76
C THR A 404 -17.84 2.46 2.84
N ASP A 405 -18.99 2.51 2.15
CA ASP A 405 -19.39 3.58 1.26
C ASP A 405 -18.40 3.89 0.13
N GLY A 406 -17.74 2.87 -0.39
CA GLY A 406 -16.73 2.98 -1.44
C GLY A 406 -15.34 3.33 -0.94
N TRP A 407 -15.13 3.39 0.38
CA TRP A 407 -13.82 3.60 0.99
C TRP A 407 -13.10 2.26 1.22
N PRO A 408 -11.80 2.14 0.90
CA PRO A 408 -11.06 0.91 1.18
C PRO A 408 -11.13 0.52 2.65
N HIS A 409 -11.39 -0.74 2.93
CA HIS A 409 -11.58 -1.22 4.29
C HIS A 409 -10.27 -1.44 5.06
N GLU A 410 -9.10 -1.41 4.41
CA GLU A 410 -7.79 -1.67 5.03
C GLU A 410 -6.81 -0.53 4.80
N LEU A 411 -6.09 -0.15 5.85
CA LEU A 411 -5.01 0.82 5.78
C LEU A 411 -3.78 0.17 5.17
N TYR A 412 -3.12 0.85 4.24
CA TYR A 412 -1.87 0.38 3.66
C TYR A 412 -0.72 0.46 4.67
N VAL A 413 -0.59 -0.56 5.47
CA VAL A 413 0.57 -0.76 6.35
C VAL A 413 1.75 -1.18 5.48
N ARG A 414 2.56 -0.19 5.08
CA ARG A 414 3.73 -0.43 4.22
C ARG A 414 4.85 -1.16 4.93
N GLU A 415 4.96 -0.96 6.23
CA GLU A 415 5.99 -1.50 7.07
C GLU A 415 5.56 -1.48 8.53
N GLY A 416 5.63 -2.62 9.19
CA GLY A 416 5.41 -2.77 10.63
C GLY A 416 6.70 -3.18 11.33
N ARG A 417 6.63 -4.24 12.13
CA ARG A 417 7.82 -4.92 12.64
C ARG A 417 8.48 -5.72 11.52
N ARG A 418 9.79 -5.76 11.50
CA ARG A 418 10.57 -6.68 10.67
C ARG A 418 11.33 -7.62 11.59
N MET A 419 11.21 -8.93 11.36
CA MET A 419 11.93 -9.94 12.13
C MET A 419 13.45 -9.71 12.06
N VAL A 420 14.17 -10.03 13.13
CA VAL A 420 15.64 -10.06 13.14
C VAL A 420 16.07 -11.50 13.41
N SER A 421 16.49 -12.19 12.36
CA SER A 421 17.00 -13.57 12.43
C SER A 421 18.52 -13.63 12.27
N ASP A 422 19.05 -14.85 12.08
CA ASP A 422 20.49 -15.04 11.81
C ASP A 422 20.89 -14.61 10.38
N TYR A 423 19.91 -14.40 9.50
CA TYR A 423 20.10 -13.83 8.16
C TYR A 423 19.16 -12.65 7.94
N VAL A 424 19.73 -11.49 7.71
CA VAL A 424 18.96 -10.26 7.39
C VAL A 424 19.16 -9.95 5.91
N MET A 425 18.07 -9.88 5.15
CA MET A 425 18.09 -9.37 3.78
C MET A 425 18.45 -7.88 3.79
N THR A 426 19.38 -7.47 2.96
CA THR A 426 19.89 -6.09 2.93
C THR A 426 19.87 -5.49 1.52
N GLU A 427 20.18 -4.20 1.39
CA GLU A 427 20.44 -3.53 0.12
C GLU A 427 21.42 -4.32 -0.78
N HIS A 428 22.39 -5.00 -0.17
CA HIS A 428 23.38 -5.77 -0.92
C HIS A 428 22.77 -6.97 -1.64
N ASN A 429 21.73 -7.60 -1.05
CA ASN A 429 20.95 -8.63 -1.72
C ASN A 429 20.14 -8.04 -2.89
N CYS A 430 19.45 -6.91 -2.66
CA CYS A 430 18.66 -6.23 -3.68
C CYS A 430 19.51 -5.80 -4.88
N LYS A 431 20.77 -5.45 -4.64
CA LYS A 431 21.74 -5.07 -5.68
C LYS A 431 22.50 -6.25 -6.30
N GLY A 432 22.25 -7.49 -5.84
CA GLY A 432 22.95 -8.69 -6.33
C GLY A 432 24.42 -8.79 -5.91
N LYS A 433 24.87 -7.99 -4.93
CA LYS A 433 26.21 -8.10 -4.36
C LYS A 433 26.34 -9.32 -3.44
N ILE A 434 25.26 -9.66 -2.77
CA ILE A 434 25.11 -10.87 -1.96
C ILE A 434 23.96 -11.68 -2.56
N VAL A 435 24.23 -12.92 -2.93
CA VAL A 435 23.24 -13.85 -3.48
C VAL A 435 22.92 -14.89 -2.43
N ALA A 436 21.66 -15.00 -2.03
CA ALA A 436 21.23 -16.03 -1.09
C ALA A 436 21.25 -17.41 -1.78
N GLU A 437 21.98 -18.35 -1.18
CA GLU A 437 22.14 -19.71 -1.70
C GLU A 437 20.90 -20.58 -1.43
N ASP A 438 20.15 -20.23 -0.38
CA ASP A 438 18.95 -20.89 0.12
C ASP A 438 17.66 -20.18 -0.36
N SER A 439 17.57 -19.89 -1.66
CA SER A 439 16.47 -19.17 -2.28
C SER A 439 15.12 -19.87 -2.10
N VAL A 440 14.11 -19.13 -1.66
CA VAL A 440 12.70 -19.60 -1.56
C VAL A 440 11.75 -18.84 -2.47
N GLY A 441 12.26 -17.91 -3.28
CA GLY A 441 11.54 -17.12 -4.24
C GLY A 441 12.37 -15.94 -4.70
N LEU A 442 11.89 -15.22 -5.70
CA LEU A 442 12.54 -14.03 -6.24
C LEU A 442 11.75 -12.77 -5.88
N ALA A 443 12.47 -11.69 -5.57
CA ALA A 443 11.95 -10.34 -5.54
C ALA A 443 12.68 -9.48 -6.58
N SER A 444 12.07 -8.41 -7.07
CA SER A 444 12.65 -7.60 -8.15
C SER A 444 12.16 -6.17 -8.23
N TYR A 445 11.33 -5.74 -7.27
CA TYR A 445 10.82 -4.37 -7.25
C TYR A 445 11.91 -3.38 -6.83
N THR A 446 11.73 -2.12 -7.19
CA THR A 446 12.55 -1.00 -6.68
C THR A 446 12.57 -1.02 -5.16
N MET A 447 13.71 -0.75 -4.55
CA MET A 447 13.79 -0.42 -3.14
C MET A 447 13.05 0.90 -2.95
N ASP A 448 11.83 0.82 -2.40
CA ASP A 448 10.86 1.89 -2.33
C ASP A 448 10.44 2.15 -0.88
N SER A 449 10.73 3.34 -0.41
CA SER A 449 10.30 3.85 0.89
C SER A 449 9.61 5.19 0.69
N HIS A 450 8.51 5.41 1.39
CA HIS A 450 7.76 6.65 1.38
C HIS A 450 8.28 7.63 2.44
N HIS A 451 7.85 8.90 2.34
CA HIS A 451 8.21 9.91 3.34
C HIS A 451 7.84 9.48 4.76
N THR A 452 8.74 9.78 5.68
CA THR A 452 8.61 9.46 7.10
C THR A 452 8.25 10.69 7.92
N SER A 453 8.84 11.85 7.57
CA SER A 453 8.52 13.12 8.23
C SER A 453 8.66 14.32 7.29
N ARG A 454 8.29 15.49 7.80
CA ARG A 454 8.62 16.79 7.22
C ARG A 454 9.39 17.58 8.27
N VAL A 455 10.50 18.17 7.87
CA VAL A 455 11.41 18.90 8.74
C VAL A 455 11.68 20.30 8.21
N VAL A 456 12.18 21.19 9.06
CA VAL A 456 12.59 22.53 8.65
C VAL A 456 14.08 22.53 8.33
N VAL A 457 14.43 22.82 7.08
CA VAL A 457 15.81 22.92 6.60
C VAL A 457 16.03 24.32 6.07
N LYS A 458 16.94 25.09 6.67
CA LYS A 458 17.26 26.49 6.25
C LYS A 458 16.01 27.38 6.08
N GLY A 459 15.03 27.22 6.97
CA GLY A 459 13.81 28.04 6.99
C GLY A 459 12.70 27.61 6.04
N VAL A 460 12.84 26.51 5.33
CA VAL A 460 11.80 25.95 4.45
C VAL A 460 11.46 24.52 4.84
N VAL A 461 10.25 24.07 4.46
CA VAL A 461 9.81 22.69 4.69
C VAL A 461 10.48 21.77 3.68
N MET A 462 11.02 20.67 4.16
CA MET A 462 11.50 19.55 3.35
C MET A 462 10.85 18.24 3.84
N ALA A 463 10.42 17.39 2.93
CA ALA A 463 10.00 16.04 3.24
C ALA A 463 11.21 15.09 3.22
N GLU A 464 11.28 14.13 4.15
CA GLU A 464 12.38 13.17 4.26
C GLU A 464 11.87 11.73 4.31
N GLY A 465 12.74 10.76 3.98
CA GLY A 465 12.48 9.33 4.05
C GLY A 465 12.10 8.68 2.71
N ASN A 466 11.78 9.46 1.67
CA ASN A 466 11.46 8.88 0.37
C ASN A 466 12.72 8.37 -0.33
N VAL A 467 12.75 7.07 -0.62
CA VAL A 467 13.84 6.42 -1.35
C VAL A 467 13.25 5.58 -2.47
N GLU A 468 13.74 5.77 -3.69
CA GLU A 468 13.40 4.94 -4.84
C GLU A 468 14.68 4.59 -5.59
N LYS A 469 15.18 3.38 -5.37
CA LYS A 469 16.42 2.87 -5.99
C LYS A 469 16.16 1.53 -6.67
N SER A 470 16.32 1.50 -7.98
CA SER A 470 16.08 0.30 -8.79
C SER A 470 16.99 -0.86 -8.39
N THR A 471 16.46 -2.06 -8.46
CA THR A 471 17.24 -3.30 -8.44
C THR A 471 17.74 -3.62 -9.84
N PRO A 472 18.99 -4.05 -10.03
CA PRO A 472 19.54 -4.31 -11.37
C PRO A 472 18.86 -5.51 -12.03
N GLN A 473 18.46 -6.49 -11.24
CA GLN A 473 17.79 -7.73 -11.68
C GLN A 473 17.02 -8.36 -10.52
N PRO A 474 16.14 -9.33 -10.78
CA PRO A 474 15.56 -10.16 -9.74
C PRO A 474 16.64 -10.83 -8.89
N TYR A 475 16.39 -10.90 -7.59
CA TYR A 475 17.30 -11.44 -6.61
C TYR A 475 16.60 -12.46 -5.71
N PRO A 476 17.32 -13.49 -5.23
CA PRO A 476 16.74 -14.52 -4.37
C PRO A 476 16.49 -14.01 -2.95
N VAL A 477 15.34 -14.41 -2.38
CA VAL A 477 15.04 -14.23 -0.96
C VAL A 477 15.46 -15.50 -0.22
N SER A 478 16.24 -15.33 0.85
CA SER A 478 16.77 -16.43 1.66
C SER A 478 15.69 -17.11 2.50
N TYR A 479 15.74 -18.45 2.60
CA TYR A 479 14.93 -19.20 3.55
C TYR A 479 15.18 -18.75 5.00
N ARG A 480 16.43 -18.51 5.35
CA ARG A 480 16.83 -18.04 6.71
C ARG A 480 16.22 -16.70 7.08
N ALA A 481 15.78 -15.90 6.11
CA ALA A 481 15.05 -14.67 6.38
C ALA A 481 13.57 -14.89 6.76
N LEU A 482 13.06 -16.11 6.60
CA LEU A 482 11.68 -16.49 6.94
C LEU A 482 11.57 -17.18 8.31
N VAL A 483 12.67 -17.60 8.91
CA VAL A 483 12.66 -18.33 10.18
C VAL A 483 13.33 -17.50 11.29
N PRO A 484 12.76 -17.44 12.50
CA PRO A 484 13.41 -16.81 13.64
C PRO A 484 14.63 -17.61 14.09
N ARG A 485 15.41 -17.05 15.01
CA ARG A 485 16.45 -17.84 15.69
C ARG A 485 15.81 -19.00 16.44
N GLU A 486 16.35 -20.20 16.29
CA GLU A 486 15.75 -21.41 16.87
C GLU A 486 15.53 -21.31 18.38
N ARG A 487 16.46 -20.67 19.11
CA ARG A 487 16.33 -20.44 20.56
C ARG A 487 15.12 -19.56 20.92
N GLU A 488 14.64 -18.72 20.01
CA GLU A 488 13.49 -17.85 20.21
C GLU A 488 12.17 -18.57 19.87
N CYS A 489 12.13 -19.22 18.70
CA CYS A 489 10.96 -20.00 18.28
C CYS A 489 11.31 -21.06 17.23
N ALA A 490 11.10 -22.33 17.58
CA ALA A 490 11.48 -23.48 16.74
C ALA A 490 10.41 -23.94 15.75
N ASN A 491 9.20 -23.34 15.77
CA ASN A 491 8.07 -23.76 14.95
C ASN A 491 7.25 -22.58 14.38
N LEU A 492 7.89 -21.46 14.12
CA LEU A 492 7.28 -20.27 13.51
C LEU A 492 7.99 -19.94 12.19
N LEU A 493 7.21 -19.58 11.15
CA LEU A 493 7.70 -18.97 9.91
C LEU A 493 7.04 -17.61 9.71
N VAL A 494 7.77 -16.67 9.11
CA VAL A 494 7.37 -15.26 8.97
C VAL A 494 7.57 -14.80 7.52
N PRO A 495 6.65 -15.10 6.60
CA PRO A 495 6.80 -14.77 5.18
C PRO A 495 6.48 -13.32 4.81
N VAL A 496 5.89 -12.53 5.73
CA VAL A 496 5.48 -11.14 5.46
C VAL A 496 6.38 -10.17 6.19
N ALA A 497 6.44 -10.22 7.51
CA ALA A 497 7.34 -9.41 8.33
C ALA A 497 8.77 -10.02 8.36
N VAL A 498 9.32 -10.31 7.18
CA VAL A 498 10.59 -11.06 7.00
C VAL A 498 11.77 -10.35 7.62
N SER A 499 12.83 -11.12 7.92
CA SER A 499 14.09 -10.59 8.40
C SER A 499 14.80 -9.79 7.30
N SER A 500 14.71 -8.46 7.39
CA SER A 500 15.30 -7.55 6.41
C SER A 500 15.55 -6.18 7.02
N SER A 501 16.50 -5.42 6.44
CA SER A 501 16.64 -4.00 6.71
C SER A 501 15.45 -3.22 6.15
N HIS A 502 15.21 -2.00 6.65
CA HIS A 502 14.15 -1.12 6.16
C HIS A 502 14.18 -0.97 4.63
N ILE A 503 15.35 -0.68 4.06
CA ILE A 503 15.44 -0.42 2.62
C ILE A 503 15.27 -1.68 1.77
N ALA A 504 15.76 -2.83 2.22
CA ALA A 504 15.54 -4.10 1.54
C ALA A 504 14.08 -4.53 1.61
N PHE A 505 13.42 -4.29 2.76
CA PHE A 505 11.98 -4.53 2.91
C PHE A 505 11.19 -3.73 1.87
N GLY A 506 11.58 -2.49 1.56
CA GLY A 506 10.97 -1.66 0.52
C GLY A 506 10.89 -2.33 -0.85
N SER A 507 11.77 -3.27 -1.15
CA SER A 507 11.74 -4.09 -2.38
C SER A 507 11.01 -5.42 -2.21
N ILE A 508 11.05 -6.02 -1.02
CA ILE A 508 10.47 -7.35 -0.76
C ILE A 508 8.97 -7.27 -0.50
N ARG A 509 8.46 -6.20 0.09
CA ARG A 509 7.09 -6.01 0.59
C ARG A 509 5.99 -5.99 -0.48
N MET A 510 6.23 -6.52 -1.63
CA MET A 510 5.26 -6.59 -2.72
C MET A 510 4.31 -7.77 -2.53
N GLU A 511 3.01 -7.54 -2.74
CA GLU A 511 1.96 -8.53 -2.49
C GLU A 511 2.17 -9.89 -3.20
N PRO A 512 2.62 -9.94 -4.48
CA PRO A 512 2.96 -11.22 -5.12
C PRO A 512 4.16 -11.90 -4.48
N VAL A 513 5.14 -11.14 -3.97
CA VAL A 513 6.29 -11.71 -3.26
C VAL A 513 5.83 -12.32 -1.94
N PHE A 514 4.93 -11.67 -1.20
CA PHE A 514 4.36 -12.26 0.01
C PHE A 514 3.64 -13.59 -0.28
N MET A 515 2.90 -13.69 -1.39
CA MET A 515 2.24 -14.95 -1.77
C MET A 515 3.27 -16.05 -2.11
N ILE A 516 4.36 -15.71 -2.81
CA ILE A 516 5.51 -16.59 -3.07
C ILE A 516 6.11 -17.09 -1.75
N LEU A 517 6.41 -16.17 -0.83
CA LEU A 517 7.05 -16.51 0.45
C LEU A 517 6.09 -17.30 1.36
N GLY A 518 4.79 -17.02 1.32
CA GLY A 518 3.77 -17.79 2.04
C GLY A 518 3.68 -19.23 1.56
N GLN A 519 3.66 -19.45 0.23
CA GLN A 519 3.72 -20.77 -0.36
C GLN A 519 5.00 -21.51 0.09
N SER A 520 6.13 -20.83 0.09
CA SER A 520 7.42 -21.40 0.47
C SER A 520 7.48 -21.73 1.96
N ALA A 521 6.94 -20.87 2.82
CA ALA A 521 6.83 -21.10 4.26
C ALA A 521 6.00 -22.36 4.57
N ALA A 522 4.85 -22.52 3.93
CA ALA A 522 4.01 -23.72 4.13
C ALA A 522 4.67 -25.01 3.59
N THR A 523 5.44 -24.91 2.50
CA THR A 523 6.20 -26.04 1.98
C THR A 523 7.29 -26.47 2.97
N ALA A 524 8.01 -25.50 3.57
CA ALA A 524 8.98 -25.77 4.61
C ALA A 524 8.33 -26.32 5.89
N ALA A 525 7.18 -25.76 6.31
CA ALA A 525 6.41 -26.27 7.45
C ALA A 525 6.02 -27.74 7.26
N SER A 526 5.55 -28.12 6.05
CA SER A 526 5.24 -29.51 5.72
C SER A 526 6.45 -30.44 5.84
N LEU A 527 7.62 -29.99 5.37
CA LEU A 527 8.87 -30.77 5.50
C LEU A 527 9.32 -30.91 6.96
N ALA A 528 9.24 -29.83 7.76
CA ALA A 528 9.56 -29.86 9.17
C ALA A 528 8.68 -30.86 9.93
N LEU A 529 7.37 -30.90 9.61
CA LEU A 529 6.41 -31.86 10.17
C LEU A 529 6.75 -33.31 9.79
N ASP A 530 7.02 -33.56 8.51
CA ASP A 530 7.36 -34.91 8.01
C ASP A 530 8.64 -35.42 8.67
N ALA A 531 9.66 -34.56 8.81
CA ALA A 531 10.93 -34.89 9.43
C ALA A 531 10.93 -34.80 10.97
N LYS A 532 9.85 -34.28 11.59
CA LYS A 532 9.75 -34.02 13.04
C LYS A 532 10.91 -33.16 13.59
N THR A 533 11.27 -32.11 12.83
CA THR A 533 12.37 -31.19 13.16
C THR A 533 11.86 -29.79 13.51
N SER A 534 12.77 -28.89 13.88
CA SER A 534 12.50 -27.45 13.89
C SER A 534 12.39 -26.92 12.45
N VAL A 535 11.73 -25.76 12.26
CA VAL A 535 11.66 -25.11 10.94
C VAL A 535 13.05 -24.64 10.48
N GLN A 536 13.98 -24.40 11.39
CA GLN A 536 15.37 -24.03 11.08
C GLN A 536 16.19 -25.21 10.53
N ALA A 537 15.83 -26.44 10.91
CA ALA A 537 16.52 -27.67 10.50
C ALA A 537 15.95 -28.34 9.26
N VAL A 538 15.10 -27.64 8.50
CA VAL A 538 14.55 -28.14 7.22
C VAL A 538 15.69 -28.34 6.22
N ASP A 539 15.74 -29.51 5.61
CA ASP A 539 16.64 -29.79 4.49
C ASP A 539 16.30 -28.90 3.27
N TYR A 540 17.20 -27.96 2.99
CA TYR A 540 17.00 -27.03 1.89
C TYR A 540 16.98 -27.73 0.52
N ALA A 541 17.71 -28.82 0.30
CA ALA A 541 17.70 -29.54 -0.97
C ALA A 541 16.30 -30.13 -1.24
N ALA A 542 15.68 -30.70 -0.22
CA ALA A 542 14.30 -31.19 -0.30
C ALA A 542 13.29 -30.04 -0.48
N LEU A 543 13.48 -28.92 0.24
CA LEU A 543 12.65 -27.72 0.11
C LEU A 543 12.74 -27.17 -1.32
N ARG A 544 13.95 -26.98 -1.84
CA ARG A 544 14.17 -26.50 -3.19
C ARG A 544 13.50 -27.38 -4.25
N THR A 545 13.60 -28.69 -4.10
CA THR A 545 12.97 -29.66 -5.03
C THR A 545 11.45 -29.50 -5.04
N ARG A 546 10.81 -29.41 -3.86
CA ARG A 546 9.34 -29.20 -3.76
C ARG A 546 8.90 -27.85 -4.29
N LEU A 547 9.66 -26.79 -4.04
CA LEU A 547 9.34 -25.44 -4.54
C LEU A 547 9.40 -25.38 -6.08
N LEU A 548 10.43 -25.96 -6.69
CA LEU A 548 10.54 -26.03 -8.15
C LEU A 548 9.41 -26.85 -8.76
N ALA A 549 9.06 -27.98 -8.16
CA ALA A 549 7.93 -28.82 -8.60
C ALA A 549 6.57 -28.08 -8.49
N ALA A 550 6.46 -27.13 -7.54
CA ALA A 550 5.28 -26.26 -7.38
C ALA A 550 5.34 -24.99 -8.26
N GLY A 551 6.25 -24.92 -9.24
CA GLY A 551 6.35 -23.81 -10.19
C GLY A 551 7.03 -22.53 -9.66
N GLN A 552 7.67 -22.58 -8.48
CA GLN A 552 8.41 -21.44 -7.95
C GLN A 552 9.68 -21.16 -8.77
N LYS A 553 10.03 -19.89 -8.86
CA LYS A 553 11.27 -19.41 -9.47
C LYS A 553 12.26 -19.06 -8.39
N LEU A 554 13.35 -19.81 -8.31
CA LEU A 554 14.36 -19.70 -7.25
C LEU A 554 15.68 -19.04 -7.74
N THR A 555 15.86 -19.02 -9.06
CA THR A 555 17.03 -18.41 -9.71
C THR A 555 16.58 -17.54 -10.86
N TRP A 556 17.28 -16.44 -11.08
CA TRP A 556 17.01 -15.57 -12.22
C TRP A 556 17.87 -15.98 -13.43
N THR A 557 17.20 -16.20 -14.55
CA THR A 557 17.86 -16.32 -15.86
C THR A 557 17.28 -15.21 -16.75
N PRO A 558 18.11 -14.27 -17.20
CA PRO A 558 17.62 -13.23 -18.10
C PRO A 558 16.95 -13.84 -19.33
N PRO A 559 15.83 -13.30 -19.79
CA PRO A 559 15.22 -13.76 -21.04
C PRO A 559 16.21 -13.58 -22.19
N ALA A 560 16.20 -14.53 -23.13
CA ALA A 560 17.01 -14.41 -24.33
C ALA A 560 16.70 -13.10 -25.06
N LYS A 561 17.75 -12.37 -25.44
CA LYS A 561 17.54 -11.16 -26.27
C LYS A 561 16.80 -11.56 -27.53
N PRO A 562 15.73 -10.83 -27.92
CA PRO A 562 15.11 -11.05 -29.22
C PRO A 562 16.19 -11.02 -30.31
N ALA A 563 16.18 -12.02 -31.19
CA ALA A 563 17.07 -11.98 -32.34
C ALA A 563 16.86 -10.64 -33.07
N ALA A 564 17.95 -9.93 -33.32
CA ALA A 564 17.88 -8.69 -34.07
C ALA A 564 17.12 -8.97 -35.39
N LYS A 565 15.99 -8.32 -35.57
CA LYS A 565 15.32 -8.37 -36.88
C LYS A 565 16.32 -7.84 -37.90
N LYS A 566 16.80 -8.72 -38.79
CA LYS A 566 17.61 -8.37 -39.94
C LYS A 566 16.76 -7.58 -40.94
#